data_bd7d598d2c428eb8e47604cb768e89c2
#
_entry.id   bd7d598d2c428eb8e47604cb768e89c2
#
_cell.length_a   1.000
_cell.length_b   1.000
_cell.length_c   1.000
_cell.angle_alpha   90.00
_cell.angle_beta   90.00
_cell.angle_gamma   90.00
#
_symmetry.space_group_name_H-M   'P 1'
#
loop_
_entity.id
_entity.type
_entity.pdbx_description
1 polymer ?
#
loop_
_entity_poly.entity_id
_entity_poly.type
_entity_poly.pdbx_seq_one_letter_code
_entity_poly.pdbx_strand_id
1 'polypeptide(L)'
;EIKECDWSSDVCSSDLETLVDEVISKFKDITGIEERRYATNEQSASEIAALAAEQAIANAGIDRETIDQIIVAHNFGDVLQGTIQTDVLPSLASRVKHLLKIKSSSCIPYDILFGCPGWVQGVIQADSYIKSGMAKRCLVIGAETLSRVIDKHDRDCMIFADGAGATIIEAVESDEKFGVLSTAMLSHTEQEAYYLYLGKSYHPEADPKIRYIKMDGRKIYEYSLVNVPAGMKAAMDKSGISAEELKKIIIHQANEKMDEAIVNRFIRQCKINKTSTELMPMSIRELGNSSVATVPTLYDLILRNQVEGHKIEKGDIIMFASVGAGMNINAIVYKQ
;
A
#
# COMPACT_ATOMS: atom_id res chain seq x y z
N GLU A 1 12.65 -4.93 26.70
CA GLU A 1 11.63 -3.98 27.21
C GLU A 1 11.60 -2.76 26.29
N ILE A 2 10.59 -2.66 25.47
CA ILE A 2 10.34 -1.46 24.64
C ILE A 2 9.70 -0.45 25.59
N LYS A 3 10.44 0.59 25.96
CA LYS A 3 9.87 1.70 26.71
C LYS A 3 8.77 2.35 25.88
N GLU A 4 7.58 2.42 26.47
CA GLU A 4 6.41 3.11 25.92
C GLU A 4 6.79 4.57 25.60
N CYS A 5 6.77 4.94 24.31
CA CYS A 5 6.70 6.32 23.92
C CYS A 5 5.23 6.74 24.03
N ASP A 6 4.92 7.45 25.10
CA ASP A 6 3.63 8.13 25.26
C ASP A 6 3.53 9.24 24.21
N TRP A 7 2.66 9.05 23.24
CA TRP A 7 2.42 9.97 22.13
C TRP A 7 1.32 10.99 22.43
N SER A 8 0.82 11.01 23.67
CA SER A 8 -0.20 11.96 24.08
C SER A 8 0.44 13.29 24.53
N SER A 9 0.06 14.35 23.82
CA SER A 9 -0.04 15.75 24.25
C SER A 9 0.90 16.23 25.36
N ASP A 10 1.86 17.00 25.06
CA ASP A 10 2.31 18.20 25.78
C ASP A 10 3.64 18.71 25.18
N VAL A 11 3.57 19.31 24.01
CA VAL A 11 4.66 20.13 23.49
C VAL A 11 4.20 21.58 23.53
N CYS A 12 4.61 22.28 24.56
CA CYS A 12 4.39 23.71 24.70
C CYS A 12 5.25 24.49 23.69
N SER A 13 4.71 25.53 23.13
CA SER A 13 5.20 26.30 21.99
C SER A 13 6.51 27.14 22.19
N SER A 14 7.23 26.97 23.27
CA SER A 14 8.39 27.82 23.61
C SER A 14 9.78 27.26 23.35
N ASP A 15 9.88 25.96 22.91
CA ASP A 15 11.18 25.31 22.69
C ASP A 15 11.35 24.83 21.23
N LEU A 16 10.78 25.54 20.28
CA LEU A 16 10.45 25.02 18.92
C LEU A 16 11.66 24.67 18.03
N GLU A 17 12.80 25.33 18.11
CA GLU A 17 13.90 25.04 17.18
C GLU A 17 14.75 23.84 17.64
N THR A 18 15.08 23.70 18.88
CA THR A 18 15.80 22.52 19.42
C THR A 18 14.90 21.27 19.41
N LEU A 19 13.61 21.45 19.59
CA LEU A 19 12.58 20.39 19.53
C LEU A 19 12.36 19.84 18.12
N VAL A 20 12.51 20.63 17.06
CA VAL A 20 12.28 20.16 15.68
C VAL A 20 13.30 19.08 15.29
N ASP A 21 14.58 19.31 15.52
CA ASP A 21 15.63 18.34 15.19
C ASP A 21 15.51 17.07 16.03
N GLU A 22 15.15 17.18 17.30
CA GLU A 22 14.89 16.03 18.15
C GLU A 22 13.65 15.23 17.68
N VAL A 23 12.58 15.91 17.27
CA VAL A 23 11.37 15.29 16.73
C VAL A 23 11.68 14.55 15.43
N ILE A 24 12.44 15.18 14.52
CA ILE A 24 12.87 14.58 13.27
C ILE A 24 13.73 13.34 13.52
N SER A 25 14.70 13.44 14.44
CA SER A 25 15.56 12.30 14.81
C SER A 25 14.75 11.14 15.39
N LYS A 26 13.87 11.42 16.36
CA LYS A 26 12.99 10.40 16.94
C LYS A 26 12.04 9.79 15.92
N PHE A 27 11.51 10.61 15.01
CA PHE A 27 10.64 10.13 13.93
C PHE A 27 11.40 9.14 13.02
N LYS A 28 12.61 9.50 12.58
CA LYS A 28 13.48 8.63 11.80
C LYS A 28 13.79 7.33 12.55
N ASP A 29 14.15 7.42 13.83
CA ASP A 29 14.48 6.26 14.66
C ASP A 29 13.32 5.27 14.84
N ILE A 30 12.07 5.77 14.78
CA ILE A 30 10.87 4.94 14.97
C ILE A 30 10.37 4.40 13.63
N THR A 31 10.33 5.24 12.61
CA THR A 31 9.68 4.93 11.33
C THR A 31 10.63 4.39 10.28
N GLY A 32 11.93 4.66 10.40
CA GLY A 32 12.95 4.41 9.38
C GLY A 32 12.91 5.40 8.22
N ILE A 33 11.96 6.35 8.18
CA ILE A 33 11.77 7.28 7.05
C ILE A 33 12.80 8.41 7.10
N GLU A 34 13.56 8.57 6.03
CA GLU A 34 14.48 9.69 5.81
C GLU A 34 13.94 10.65 4.76
N GLU A 35 13.32 10.13 3.72
CA GLU A 35 12.81 10.92 2.61
C GLU A 35 11.38 10.48 2.22
N ARG A 36 10.68 11.38 1.56
CA ARG A 36 9.36 11.13 0.97
C ARG A 36 9.31 11.77 -0.42
N ARG A 37 8.47 11.21 -1.27
CA ARG A 37 8.21 11.78 -2.60
C ARG A 37 6.80 12.36 -2.62
N TYR A 38 6.67 13.58 -3.11
CA TYR A 38 5.40 14.27 -3.30
C TYR A 38 5.20 14.58 -4.78
N ALA A 39 3.98 14.42 -5.24
CA ALA A 39 3.58 14.84 -6.57
C ALA A 39 3.77 16.35 -6.73
N THR A 40 4.12 16.79 -7.95
CA THR A 40 4.20 18.23 -8.24
C THR A 40 2.81 18.87 -8.17
N ASN A 41 2.78 20.21 -8.13
CA ASN A 41 1.50 20.92 -8.03
C ASN A 41 0.55 20.63 -9.20
N GLU A 42 1.11 20.33 -10.35
CA GLU A 42 0.38 20.06 -11.61
C GLU A 42 -0.06 18.60 -11.74
N GLN A 43 0.51 17.69 -10.92
CA GLN A 43 0.19 16.26 -10.99
C GLN A 43 -0.95 15.90 -10.04
N SER A 44 -1.93 15.16 -10.53
CA SER A 44 -3.01 14.53 -9.77
C SER A 44 -2.72 13.04 -9.52
N ALA A 45 -3.51 12.41 -8.65
CA ALA A 45 -3.41 10.97 -8.39
C ALA A 45 -3.68 10.16 -9.68
N SER A 46 -4.65 10.57 -10.51
CA SER A 46 -4.94 9.91 -11.78
C SER A 46 -3.82 10.06 -12.81
N GLU A 47 -3.09 11.18 -12.83
CA GLU A 47 -1.95 11.39 -13.73
C GLU A 47 -0.74 10.52 -13.33
N ILE A 48 -0.37 10.48 -12.05
CA ILE A 48 0.71 9.57 -11.61
C ILE A 48 0.31 8.09 -11.76
N ALA A 49 -0.97 7.76 -11.60
CA ALA A 49 -1.52 6.44 -11.89
C ALA A 49 -1.36 6.07 -13.37
N ALA A 50 -1.65 7.00 -14.28
CA ALA A 50 -1.48 6.78 -15.72
C ALA A 50 -0.01 6.59 -16.10
N LEU A 51 0.92 7.34 -15.49
CA LEU A 51 2.36 7.15 -15.70
C LEU A 51 2.83 5.75 -15.27
N ALA A 52 2.41 5.28 -14.11
CA ALA A 52 2.70 3.92 -13.65
C ALA A 52 2.08 2.86 -14.58
N ALA A 53 0.87 3.09 -15.03
CA ALA A 53 0.16 2.20 -15.97
C ALA A 53 0.86 2.10 -17.32
N GLU A 54 1.33 3.20 -17.89
CA GLU A 54 2.10 3.21 -19.15
C GLU A 54 3.36 2.35 -19.03
N GLN A 55 4.08 2.47 -17.91
CA GLN A 55 5.26 1.65 -17.65
C GLN A 55 4.91 0.17 -17.51
N ALA A 56 3.85 -0.16 -16.78
CA ALA A 56 3.39 -1.54 -16.62
C ALA A 56 3.00 -2.19 -17.97
N ILE A 57 2.27 -1.45 -18.82
CA ILE A 57 1.89 -1.90 -20.17
C ILE A 57 3.13 -2.11 -21.04
N ALA A 58 4.09 -1.16 -21.02
CA ALA A 58 5.33 -1.27 -21.77
C ALA A 58 6.19 -2.44 -21.31
N ASN A 59 6.31 -2.65 -19.99
CA ASN A 59 7.07 -3.78 -19.42
C ASN A 59 6.45 -5.14 -19.77
N ALA A 60 5.11 -5.21 -19.78
CA ALA A 60 4.37 -6.41 -20.15
C ALA A 60 4.42 -6.67 -21.70
N GLY A 61 4.80 -5.68 -22.50
CA GLY A 61 4.86 -5.79 -23.97
C GLY A 61 3.51 -6.04 -24.62
N ILE A 62 2.41 -5.59 -24.02
CA ILE A 62 1.04 -5.83 -24.49
C ILE A 62 0.48 -4.63 -25.26
N ASP A 63 -0.48 -4.91 -26.14
CA ASP A 63 -1.33 -3.87 -26.70
C ASP A 63 -2.35 -3.42 -25.63
N ARG A 64 -2.38 -2.13 -25.30
CA ARG A 64 -3.31 -1.53 -24.34
C ARG A 64 -4.79 -1.76 -24.69
N GLU A 65 -5.11 -1.94 -25.96
CA GLU A 65 -6.48 -2.22 -26.41
C GLU A 65 -6.97 -3.63 -26.02
N THR A 66 -6.07 -4.48 -25.52
CA THR A 66 -6.39 -5.84 -25.06
C THR A 66 -6.69 -5.93 -23.56
N ILE A 67 -6.66 -4.80 -22.85
CA ILE A 67 -6.99 -4.72 -21.42
C ILE A 67 -8.52 -4.76 -21.26
N ASP A 68 -9.01 -5.71 -20.46
CA ASP A 68 -10.44 -5.88 -20.19
C ASP A 68 -10.90 -5.05 -18.98
N GLN A 69 -10.06 -4.93 -17.94
CA GLN A 69 -10.41 -4.22 -16.72
C GLN A 69 -9.28 -3.27 -16.30
N ILE A 70 -9.64 -2.06 -15.87
CA ILE A 70 -8.73 -1.12 -15.18
C ILE A 70 -9.27 -0.93 -13.77
N ILE A 71 -8.50 -1.35 -12.78
CA ILE A 71 -8.85 -1.30 -11.37
C ILE A 71 -7.90 -0.32 -10.68
N VAL A 72 -8.40 0.83 -10.23
CA VAL A 72 -7.60 1.80 -9.49
C VAL A 72 -8.00 1.81 -8.02
N ALA A 73 -7.05 1.45 -7.17
CA ALA A 73 -7.19 1.55 -5.72
C ALA A 73 -6.65 2.90 -5.24
N HIS A 74 -7.45 3.61 -4.45
CA HIS A 74 -7.11 4.88 -3.83
C HIS A 74 -8.00 5.13 -2.60
N ASN A 75 -7.75 6.22 -1.85
CA ASN A 75 -8.62 6.60 -0.72
C ASN A 75 -9.31 7.95 -0.96
N PHE A 76 -8.70 8.87 -1.71
CA PHE A 76 -9.16 10.26 -1.77
C PHE A 76 -9.51 10.75 -3.18
N GLY A 77 -9.23 9.97 -4.21
CA GLY A 77 -9.41 10.47 -5.59
C GLY A 77 -8.37 11.52 -5.97
N ASP A 78 -8.68 12.34 -6.95
CA ASP A 78 -7.89 13.52 -7.26
C ASP A 78 -8.20 14.63 -6.26
N VAL A 79 -7.15 15.25 -5.73
CA VAL A 79 -7.24 16.40 -4.85
C VAL A 79 -6.34 17.50 -5.44
N LEU A 80 -6.92 18.65 -5.73
CA LEU A 80 -6.14 19.78 -6.25
C LEU A 80 -5.22 20.34 -5.18
N GLN A 81 -4.02 20.74 -5.58
CA GLN A 81 -3.07 21.39 -4.69
C GLN A 81 -3.68 22.63 -4.03
N GLY A 82 -3.53 22.74 -2.72
CA GLY A 82 -4.10 23.85 -1.93
C GLY A 82 -5.56 23.67 -1.54
N THR A 83 -6.19 22.55 -1.91
CA THR A 83 -7.49 22.12 -1.40
C THR A 83 -7.38 20.78 -0.71
N ILE A 84 -8.48 20.32 -0.11
CA ILE A 84 -8.64 18.96 0.42
C ILE A 84 -9.91 18.31 -0.12
N GLN A 85 -10.53 18.95 -1.09
CA GLN A 85 -11.75 18.44 -1.71
C GLN A 85 -11.42 17.26 -2.60
N THR A 86 -12.04 16.13 -2.32
CA THR A 86 -11.98 14.92 -3.14
C THR A 86 -12.73 15.12 -4.45
N ASP A 87 -12.12 14.74 -5.56
CA ASP A 87 -12.71 14.69 -6.90
C ASP A 87 -12.62 13.25 -7.45
N VAL A 88 -13.76 12.58 -7.47
CA VAL A 88 -13.91 11.18 -7.92
C VAL A 88 -14.91 11.04 -9.09
N LEU A 89 -15.28 12.13 -9.74
CA LEU A 89 -16.22 12.12 -10.85
C LEU A 89 -15.64 12.80 -12.10
N PRO A 90 -15.31 12.04 -13.16
CA PRO A 90 -15.40 10.57 -13.28
C PRO A 90 -14.38 9.86 -12.36
N SER A 91 -14.55 8.53 -12.22
CA SER A 91 -13.62 7.70 -11.44
C SER A 91 -12.16 7.86 -11.90
N LEU A 92 -11.20 7.66 -11.00
CA LEU A 92 -9.77 7.72 -11.36
C LEU A 92 -9.44 6.71 -12.47
N ALA A 93 -10.00 5.52 -12.41
CA ALA A 93 -9.81 4.50 -13.46
C ALA A 93 -10.31 4.98 -14.83
N SER A 94 -11.42 5.72 -14.87
CA SER A 94 -11.91 6.33 -16.12
C SER A 94 -10.98 7.42 -16.65
N ARG A 95 -10.40 8.24 -15.74
CA ARG A 95 -9.39 9.25 -16.09
C ARG A 95 -8.12 8.58 -16.61
N VAL A 96 -7.63 7.51 -15.95
CA VAL A 96 -6.49 6.71 -16.41
C VAL A 96 -6.75 6.12 -17.80
N LYS A 97 -7.92 5.51 -18.01
CA LYS A 97 -8.32 5.01 -19.35
C LYS A 97 -8.25 6.10 -20.44
N HIS A 98 -8.75 7.29 -20.11
CA HIS A 98 -8.71 8.45 -21.01
C HIS A 98 -7.25 8.88 -21.30
N LEU A 99 -6.41 9.02 -20.27
CA LEU A 99 -5.01 9.41 -20.39
C LEU A 99 -4.20 8.39 -21.21
N LEU A 100 -4.45 7.10 -21.00
CA LEU A 100 -3.85 6.00 -21.77
C LEU A 100 -4.40 5.92 -23.21
N LYS A 101 -5.44 6.70 -23.56
CA LYS A 101 -6.09 6.72 -24.89
C LYS A 101 -6.61 5.36 -25.33
N ILE A 102 -7.06 4.52 -24.39
CA ILE A 102 -7.67 3.22 -24.68
C ILE A 102 -9.06 3.43 -25.29
N LYS A 103 -9.25 2.96 -26.52
CA LYS A 103 -10.49 3.13 -27.31
C LYS A 103 -11.47 2.00 -27.12
N SER A 104 -10.99 0.82 -26.72
CA SER A 104 -11.84 -0.36 -26.48
C SER A 104 -12.99 -0.04 -25.54
N SER A 105 -14.23 -0.15 -26.00
CA SER A 105 -15.43 0.03 -25.18
C SER A 105 -15.66 -1.12 -24.20
N SER A 106 -15.04 -2.29 -24.43
CA SER A 106 -15.09 -3.45 -23.55
C SER A 106 -14.08 -3.36 -22.39
N CYS A 107 -13.13 -2.44 -22.40
CA CYS A 107 -12.25 -2.17 -21.27
C CYS A 107 -13.01 -1.39 -20.19
N ILE A 108 -13.32 -2.02 -19.07
CA ILE A 108 -14.16 -1.44 -18.00
C ILE A 108 -13.30 -0.87 -16.88
N PRO A 109 -13.32 0.46 -16.68
CA PRO A 109 -12.59 1.13 -15.62
C PRO A 109 -13.46 1.34 -14.37
N TYR A 110 -12.94 1.02 -13.18
CA TYR A 110 -13.59 1.33 -11.91
C TYR A 110 -12.59 1.46 -10.77
N ASP A 111 -13.01 2.13 -9.69
CA ASP A 111 -12.19 2.41 -8.52
C ASP A 111 -12.53 1.49 -7.35
N ILE A 112 -11.53 1.28 -6.46
CA ILE A 112 -11.67 0.60 -5.18
C ILE A 112 -11.27 1.54 -4.06
N LEU A 113 -12.18 1.78 -3.11
CA LEU A 113 -11.90 2.41 -1.82
C LEU A 113 -11.72 1.31 -0.76
N PHE A 114 -10.46 1.00 -0.38
CA PHE A 114 -10.20 -0.14 0.49
C PHE A 114 -9.04 0.09 1.47
N GLY A 115 -8.64 1.34 1.71
CA GLY A 115 -7.45 1.64 2.51
C GLY A 115 -6.16 1.17 1.82
N CYS A 116 -5.06 1.09 2.59
CA CYS A 116 -3.76 0.66 2.06
C CYS A 116 -3.77 -0.73 1.39
N PRO A 117 -4.62 -1.72 1.77
CA PRO A 117 -4.72 -3.00 1.08
C PRO A 117 -5.38 -2.94 -0.31
N GLY A 118 -5.80 -1.76 -0.78
CA GLY A 118 -6.59 -1.62 -2.00
C GLY A 118 -5.94 -2.24 -3.25
N TRP A 119 -4.62 -2.09 -3.45
CA TRP A 119 -3.95 -2.74 -4.58
C TRP A 119 -3.97 -4.27 -4.46
N VAL A 120 -3.70 -4.80 -3.25
CA VAL A 120 -3.76 -6.26 -3.00
C VAL A 120 -5.18 -6.77 -3.23
N GLN A 121 -6.21 -6.01 -2.84
CA GLN A 121 -7.62 -6.32 -3.12
C GLN A 121 -7.90 -6.31 -4.63
N GLY A 122 -7.34 -5.35 -5.36
CA GLY A 122 -7.46 -5.28 -6.83
C GLY A 122 -6.84 -6.49 -7.51
N VAL A 123 -5.68 -6.99 -7.04
CA VAL A 123 -5.07 -8.23 -7.54
C VAL A 123 -5.96 -9.44 -7.28
N ILE A 124 -6.58 -9.53 -6.09
CA ILE A 124 -7.53 -10.63 -5.75
C ILE A 124 -8.75 -10.58 -6.68
N GLN A 125 -9.28 -9.38 -6.98
CA GLN A 125 -10.41 -9.23 -7.91
C GLN A 125 -10.01 -9.58 -9.33
N ALA A 126 -8.85 -9.12 -9.80
CA ALA A 126 -8.32 -9.45 -11.13
C ALA A 126 -8.16 -10.98 -11.32
N ASP A 127 -7.57 -11.66 -10.32
CA ASP A 127 -7.46 -13.12 -10.31
C ASP A 127 -8.84 -13.80 -10.39
N SER A 128 -9.83 -13.28 -9.67
CA SER A 128 -11.19 -13.79 -9.68
C SER A 128 -11.87 -13.59 -11.05
N TYR A 129 -11.69 -12.44 -11.70
CA TYR A 129 -12.21 -12.20 -13.04
C TYR A 129 -11.57 -13.10 -14.09
N ILE A 130 -10.27 -13.33 -14.00
CA ILE A 130 -9.54 -14.24 -14.89
C ILE A 130 -10.02 -15.67 -14.69
N LYS A 131 -10.10 -16.16 -13.46
CA LYS A 131 -10.56 -17.52 -13.14
C LYS A 131 -12.02 -17.77 -13.54
N SER A 132 -12.86 -16.74 -13.50
CA SER A 132 -14.26 -16.83 -13.93
C SER A 132 -14.44 -16.69 -15.46
N GLY A 133 -13.39 -16.35 -16.20
CA GLY A 133 -13.45 -16.10 -17.64
C GLY A 133 -14.04 -14.73 -18.02
N MET A 134 -14.28 -13.84 -17.05
CA MET A 134 -14.81 -12.49 -17.31
C MET A 134 -13.75 -11.54 -17.88
N ALA A 135 -12.47 -11.79 -17.64
CA ALA A 135 -11.37 -11.01 -18.17
C ALA A 135 -10.19 -11.92 -18.53
N LYS A 136 -9.39 -11.50 -19.50
CA LYS A 136 -8.09 -12.09 -19.81
C LYS A 136 -6.94 -11.24 -19.31
N ARG A 137 -7.11 -9.93 -19.28
CA ARG A 137 -6.09 -8.95 -18.82
C ARG A 137 -6.71 -7.90 -17.95
N CYS A 138 -6.14 -7.70 -16.77
CA CYS A 138 -6.51 -6.66 -15.83
C CYS A 138 -5.29 -5.78 -15.55
N LEU A 139 -5.48 -4.46 -15.61
CA LEU A 139 -4.53 -3.47 -15.13
C LEU A 139 -4.94 -3.07 -13.72
N VAL A 140 -4.12 -3.37 -12.71
CA VAL A 140 -4.35 -3.05 -11.31
C VAL A 140 -3.39 -1.97 -10.87
N ILE A 141 -3.90 -0.86 -10.35
CA ILE A 141 -3.13 0.32 -9.97
C ILE A 141 -3.44 0.69 -8.53
N GLY A 142 -2.41 1.02 -7.75
CA GLY A 142 -2.55 1.73 -6.49
C GLY A 142 -1.96 3.12 -6.64
N ALA A 143 -2.71 4.19 -6.35
CA ALA A 143 -2.24 5.56 -6.50
C ALA A 143 -2.80 6.48 -5.42
N GLU A 144 -1.94 7.36 -4.88
CA GLU A 144 -2.28 8.34 -3.85
C GLU A 144 -1.49 9.63 -3.96
N THR A 145 -2.14 10.73 -3.62
CA THR A 145 -1.51 12.03 -3.33
C THR A 145 -1.84 12.46 -1.91
N LEU A 146 -1.35 11.69 -0.91
CA LEU A 146 -1.65 11.90 0.51
C LEU A 146 -1.14 13.23 1.04
N SER A 147 -0.07 13.79 0.43
CA SER A 147 0.47 15.11 0.78
C SER A 147 -0.58 16.23 0.76
N ARG A 148 -1.71 16.01 0.08
CA ARG A 148 -2.79 17.01 -0.07
C ARG A 148 -3.89 16.92 0.97
N VAL A 149 -3.94 15.81 1.71
CA VAL A 149 -5.00 15.55 2.71
C VAL A 149 -4.44 15.39 4.13
N ILE A 150 -3.15 15.64 4.32
CA ILE A 150 -2.49 15.64 5.63
C ILE A 150 -2.72 16.95 6.38
N ASP A 151 -2.78 16.86 7.70
CA ASP A 151 -2.75 18.02 8.58
C ASP A 151 -1.28 18.38 8.91
N LYS A 152 -0.82 19.55 8.49
CA LYS A 152 0.55 20.02 8.75
C LYS A 152 0.84 20.26 10.24
N HIS A 153 -0.19 20.31 11.08
CA HIS A 153 -0.08 20.45 12.55
C HIS A 153 -0.17 19.09 13.27
N ASP A 154 -0.06 18.01 12.51
CA ASP A 154 -0.05 16.64 13.01
C ASP A 154 1.28 16.00 12.64
N ARG A 155 2.10 15.63 13.64
CA ARG A 155 3.39 14.99 13.39
C ARG A 155 3.27 13.65 12.66
N ASP A 156 2.14 12.95 12.84
CA ASP A 156 1.89 11.69 12.16
C ASP A 156 1.80 11.86 10.63
N CYS A 157 1.54 13.11 10.16
CA CYS A 157 1.55 13.44 8.74
C CYS A 157 2.91 13.16 8.08
N MET A 158 4.01 13.17 8.83
CA MET A 158 5.36 12.97 8.31
C MET A 158 5.58 11.56 7.74
N ILE A 159 4.75 10.56 8.06
CA ILE A 159 4.88 9.24 7.45
C ILE A 159 4.38 9.17 6.01
N PHE A 160 3.43 10.03 5.64
CA PHE A 160 2.71 9.94 4.38
C PHE A 160 3.50 10.50 3.20
N ALA A 161 3.41 9.81 2.09
CA ALA A 161 4.02 10.15 0.80
C ALA A 161 3.00 9.98 -0.33
N ASP A 162 3.34 10.49 -1.51
CA ASP A 162 2.60 10.28 -2.73
C ASP A 162 3.26 9.18 -3.56
N GLY A 163 2.49 8.51 -4.40
CA GLY A 163 3.03 7.49 -5.29
C GLY A 163 1.98 6.73 -6.06
N ALA A 164 2.44 6.02 -7.08
CA ALA A 164 1.63 5.09 -7.86
C ALA A 164 2.46 3.86 -8.25
N GLY A 165 1.81 2.70 -8.22
CA GLY A 165 2.34 1.45 -8.73
C GLY A 165 1.28 0.70 -9.51
N ALA A 166 1.66 0.06 -10.62
CA ALA A 166 0.74 -0.62 -11.52
C ALA A 166 1.25 -1.99 -11.92
N THR A 167 0.31 -2.93 -12.16
CA THR A 167 0.63 -4.30 -12.54
C THR A 167 -0.38 -4.79 -13.58
N ILE A 168 0.10 -5.51 -14.60
CA ILE A 168 -0.74 -6.28 -15.51
C ILE A 168 -0.89 -7.69 -14.92
N ILE A 169 -2.12 -8.13 -14.74
CA ILE A 169 -2.48 -9.50 -14.39
C ILE A 169 -3.10 -10.13 -15.64
N GLU A 170 -2.52 -11.23 -16.11
CA GLU A 170 -2.90 -11.87 -17.37
C GLU A 170 -3.25 -13.34 -17.16
N ALA A 171 -4.27 -13.81 -17.88
CA ALA A 171 -4.60 -15.22 -17.99
C ALA A 171 -3.52 -15.95 -18.80
N VAL A 172 -2.93 -16.97 -18.22
CA VAL A 172 -1.96 -17.84 -18.90
C VAL A 172 -2.36 -19.28 -18.70
N GLU A 173 -2.39 -20.05 -19.79
CA GLU A 173 -2.58 -21.50 -19.72
C GLU A 173 -1.25 -22.18 -19.34
N SER A 174 -1.29 -23.03 -18.31
CA SER A 174 -0.11 -23.74 -17.82
C SER A 174 -0.52 -25.01 -17.10
N ASP A 175 0.29 -26.05 -17.25
CA ASP A 175 0.16 -27.31 -16.50
C ASP A 175 0.64 -27.15 -15.05
N GLU A 176 1.49 -26.15 -14.78
CA GLU A 176 1.97 -25.82 -13.43
C GLU A 176 1.14 -24.72 -12.80
N LYS A 177 0.93 -24.82 -11.49
CA LYS A 177 0.31 -23.74 -10.70
C LYS A 177 1.32 -22.61 -10.52
N PHE A 178 0.96 -21.40 -10.94
CA PHE A 178 1.69 -20.15 -10.70
C PHE A 178 0.70 -18.99 -10.54
N GLY A 179 1.20 -17.77 -10.28
CA GLY A 179 0.36 -16.64 -9.99
C GLY A 179 -0.22 -16.71 -8.57
N VAL A 180 -1.48 -16.33 -8.39
CA VAL A 180 -2.16 -16.33 -7.10
C VAL A 180 -2.49 -17.76 -6.67
N LEU A 181 -1.77 -18.26 -5.66
CA LEU A 181 -1.93 -19.61 -5.12
C LEU A 181 -3.01 -19.66 -4.04
N SER A 182 -3.05 -18.66 -3.19
CA SER A 182 -4.04 -18.52 -2.12
C SER A 182 -4.19 -17.08 -1.67
N THR A 183 -5.31 -16.78 -1.01
CA THR A 183 -5.61 -15.47 -0.46
C THR A 183 -6.23 -15.58 0.94
N ALA A 184 -5.98 -14.56 1.78
CA ALA A 184 -6.71 -14.33 3.01
C ALA A 184 -7.14 -12.86 3.05
N MET A 185 -8.40 -12.64 3.43
CA MET A 185 -9.00 -11.32 3.61
C MET A 185 -9.68 -11.29 4.96
N LEU A 186 -9.35 -10.28 5.77
CA LEU A 186 -9.95 -10.05 7.09
C LEU A 186 -10.39 -8.60 7.17
N SER A 187 -11.47 -8.34 7.88
CA SER A 187 -11.96 -7.00 8.18
C SER A 187 -12.51 -6.96 9.58
N HIS A 188 -11.98 -6.06 10.41
CA HIS A 188 -12.42 -5.87 11.79
C HIS A 188 -12.96 -4.45 11.94
N THR A 189 -14.27 -4.30 12.00
CA THR A 189 -14.95 -3.00 11.99
C THR A 189 -15.80 -2.73 13.20
N GLU A 190 -15.89 -3.67 14.13
CA GLU A 190 -16.76 -3.54 15.30
C GLU A 190 -16.31 -2.41 16.24
N GLN A 191 -15.00 -2.35 16.55
CA GLN A 191 -14.39 -1.31 17.40
C GLN A 191 -13.27 -0.56 16.67
N GLU A 192 -12.73 -1.14 15.61
CA GLU A 192 -11.50 -0.74 14.96
C GLU A 192 -11.70 0.12 13.70
N ALA A 193 -12.95 0.23 13.22
CA ALA A 193 -13.29 0.90 11.95
C ALA A 193 -12.66 2.29 11.79
N TYR A 194 -12.55 3.04 12.89
CA TYR A 194 -12.08 4.42 12.93
C TYR A 194 -10.68 4.59 13.52
N TYR A 195 -9.81 3.58 13.48
CA TYR A 195 -8.41 3.76 13.85
C TYR A 195 -7.64 4.62 12.85
N LEU A 196 -8.08 4.63 11.57
CA LEU A 196 -7.74 5.64 10.56
C LEU A 196 -9.03 6.32 10.12
N TYR A 197 -9.05 7.65 10.12
CA TYR A 197 -10.28 8.41 9.87
C TYR A 197 -9.96 9.82 9.36
N LEU A 198 -10.99 10.57 8.95
CA LEU A 198 -10.88 12.00 8.65
C LEU A 198 -11.30 12.82 9.87
N GLY A 199 -10.35 13.54 10.46
CA GLY A 199 -10.53 14.37 11.65
C GLY A 199 -10.21 15.85 11.43
N LYS A 200 -10.49 16.67 12.44
CA LYS A 200 -10.15 18.09 12.44
C LYS A 200 -8.64 18.30 12.48
N SER A 201 -8.18 19.45 12.02
CA SER A 201 -6.80 19.89 12.30
C SER A 201 -6.54 20.00 13.80
N TYR A 202 -5.29 19.78 14.19
CA TYR A 202 -4.82 20.11 15.56
C TYR A 202 -4.52 21.59 15.74
N HIS A 203 -4.52 22.38 14.66
CA HIS A 203 -4.39 23.85 14.79
C HIS A 203 -5.68 24.46 15.34
N PRO A 204 -5.63 25.23 16.45
CA PRO A 204 -6.83 25.74 17.11
C PRO A 204 -7.70 26.65 16.24
N GLU A 205 -7.07 27.40 15.34
CA GLU A 205 -7.74 28.38 14.46
C GLU A 205 -8.12 27.80 13.09
N ALA A 206 -7.84 26.53 12.83
CA ALA A 206 -8.22 25.88 11.56
C ALA A 206 -9.74 25.78 11.42
N ASP A 207 -10.24 25.86 10.18
CA ASP A 207 -11.67 25.66 9.92
C ASP A 207 -12.11 24.27 10.41
N PRO A 208 -13.02 24.19 11.40
CA PRO A 208 -13.46 22.92 11.97
C PRO A 208 -14.28 22.05 11.00
N LYS A 209 -14.66 22.57 9.84
CA LYS A 209 -15.37 21.82 8.79
C LYS A 209 -14.41 21.04 7.90
N ILE A 210 -13.15 21.46 7.83
CA ILE A 210 -12.11 20.78 7.05
C ILE A 210 -11.66 19.53 7.80
N ARG A 211 -11.49 18.44 7.06
CA ARG A 211 -11.04 17.16 7.58
C ARG A 211 -9.75 16.70 6.91
N TYR A 212 -8.88 16.15 7.71
CA TYR A 212 -7.58 15.63 7.33
C TYR A 212 -7.45 14.17 7.74
N ILE A 213 -6.57 13.42 7.10
CA ILE A 213 -6.24 12.07 7.52
C ILE A 213 -5.69 12.10 8.95
N LYS A 214 -6.23 11.24 9.79
CA LYS A 214 -5.86 11.04 11.20
C LYS A 214 -5.76 9.56 11.51
N MET A 215 -4.94 9.22 12.49
CA MET A 215 -4.82 7.84 12.95
C MET A 215 -4.63 7.76 14.47
N ASP A 216 -5.10 6.66 15.06
CA ASP A 216 -4.73 6.23 16.40
C ASP A 216 -3.51 5.28 16.26
N GLY A 217 -2.32 5.85 16.19
CA GLY A 217 -1.09 5.12 15.87
C GLY A 217 -0.83 3.96 16.83
N ARG A 218 -1.11 4.12 18.13
CA ARG A 218 -0.93 3.06 19.12
C ARG A 218 -1.87 1.88 18.88
N LYS A 219 -3.13 2.14 18.66
CA LYS A 219 -4.13 1.09 18.38
C LYS A 219 -3.85 0.36 17.09
N ILE A 220 -3.45 1.11 16.04
CA ILE A 220 -3.05 0.51 14.76
C ILE A 220 -1.84 -0.41 14.96
N TYR A 221 -0.84 0.02 15.71
CA TYR A 221 0.35 -0.77 16.02
C TYR A 221 -0.03 -2.07 16.75
N GLU A 222 -0.75 -1.97 17.88
CA GLU A 222 -1.18 -3.12 18.67
C GLU A 222 -2.03 -4.10 17.84
N TYR A 223 -2.98 -3.58 17.07
CA TYR A 223 -3.84 -4.35 16.17
C TYR A 223 -3.01 -5.07 15.09
N SER A 224 -2.10 -4.36 14.42
CA SER A 224 -1.33 -4.90 13.31
C SER A 224 -0.41 -6.04 13.73
N LEU A 225 0.21 -5.93 14.91
CA LEU A 225 1.07 -6.99 15.45
C LEU A 225 0.33 -8.32 15.71
N VAL A 226 -0.96 -8.26 15.98
CA VAL A 226 -1.75 -9.48 16.25
C VAL A 226 -2.39 -10.02 14.97
N ASN A 227 -3.04 -9.17 14.22
CA ASN A 227 -3.98 -9.58 13.18
C ASN A 227 -3.30 -9.75 11.80
N VAL A 228 -2.27 -8.96 11.48
CA VAL A 228 -1.59 -9.09 10.18
C VAL A 228 -0.85 -10.43 10.07
N PRO A 229 -0.03 -10.87 11.07
CA PRO A 229 0.59 -12.19 11.02
C PRO A 229 -0.42 -13.33 10.95
N ALA A 230 -1.58 -13.19 11.60
CA ALA A 230 -2.65 -14.19 11.52
C ALA A 230 -3.25 -14.27 10.10
N GLY A 231 -3.48 -13.12 9.45
CA GLY A 231 -3.93 -13.07 8.04
C GLY A 231 -2.90 -13.67 7.08
N MET A 232 -1.62 -13.34 7.27
CA MET A 232 -0.51 -13.89 6.50
C MET A 232 -0.43 -15.42 6.67
N LYS A 233 -0.54 -15.91 7.92
CA LYS A 233 -0.54 -17.33 8.20
C LYS A 233 -1.74 -18.03 7.56
N ALA A 234 -2.93 -17.44 7.62
CA ALA A 234 -4.13 -18.01 7.00
C ALA A 234 -3.99 -18.16 5.48
N ALA A 235 -3.35 -17.17 4.81
CA ALA A 235 -3.02 -17.30 3.38
C ALA A 235 -2.01 -18.42 3.14
N MET A 236 -0.96 -18.50 3.97
CA MET A 236 0.08 -19.53 3.85
C MET A 236 -0.50 -20.94 4.04
N ASP A 237 -1.30 -21.16 5.07
CA ASP A 237 -1.94 -22.44 5.35
C ASP A 237 -2.85 -22.88 4.19
N LYS A 238 -3.60 -21.94 3.58
CA LYS A 238 -4.46 -22.24 2.42
C LYS A 238 -3.68 -22.58 1.14
N SER A 239 -2.46 -22.12 0.99
CA SER A 239 -1.64 -22.39 -0.20
C SER A 239 -1.23 -23.85 -0.31
N GLY A 240 -1.13 -24.54 0.82
CA GLY A 240 -0.58 -25.89 0.92
C GLY A 240 0.94 -25.97 0.71
N ILE A 241 1.60 -24.81 0.62
CA ILE A 241 3.06 -24.69 0.43
C ILE A 241 3.73 -24.55 1.81
N SER A 242 4.92 -25.12 1.97
CA SER A 242 5.70 -24.93 3.17
C SER A 242 6.12 -23.45 3.31
N ALA A 243 5.94 -22.89 4.50
CA ALA A 243 6.36 -21.53 4.75
C ALA A 243 7.90 -21.34 4.62
N GLU A 244 8.69 -22.40 4.72
CA GLU A 244 10.13 -22.39 4.44
C GLU A 244 10.48 -22.10 2.98
N GLU A 245 9.55 -22.37 2.04
CA GLU A 245 9.74 -22.06 0.62
C GLU A 245 9.58 -20.58 0.32
N LEU A 246 9.02 -19.80 1.26
CA LEU A 246 8.79 -18.37 1.09
C LEU A 246 10.12 -17.64 0.87
N LYS A 247 10.24 -16.95 -0.27
CA LYS A 247 11.43 -16.23 -0.68
C LYS A 247 11.42 -14.78 -0.22
N LYS A 248 10.28 -14.11 -0.39
CA LYS A 248 10.10 -12.70 0.00
C LYS A 248 8.70 -12.43 0.52
N ILE A 249 8.61 -11.46 1.42
CA ILE A 249 7.38 -10.89 1.94
C ILE A 249 7.38 -9.41 1.57
N ILE A 250 6.51 -9.05 0.64
CA ILE A 250 6.32 -7.67 0.20
C ILE A 250 5.12 -7.13 0.98
N ILE A 251 5.43 -6.53 2.12
CA ILE A 251 4.43 -5.98 3.03
C ILE A 251 4.22 -4.49 2.81
N HIS A 252 3.05 -3.98 3.13
CA HIS A 252 2.77 -2.54 3.18
C HIS A 252 3.79 -1.83 4.07
N GLN A 253 4.35 -0.74 3.57
CA GLN A 253 5.41 0.02 4.22
C GLN A 253 4.80 1.19 5.00
N ALA A 254 4.49 0.97 6.26
CA ALA A 254 3.90 1.99 7.14
C ALA A 254 4.88 2.55 8.17
N ASN A 255 5.69 1.68 8.77
CA ASN A 255 6.67 1.98 9.79
C ASN A 255 7.64 0.80 9.89
N GLU A 256 8.95 1.04 9.71
CA GLU A 256 9.97 -0.01 9.67
C GLU A 256 9.91 -0.97 10.87
N LYS A 257 9.89 -0.43 12.10
CA LYS A 257 9.86 -1.25 13.32
C LYS A 257 8.56 -2.06 13.45
N MET A 258 7.44 -1.49 13.03
CA MET A 258 6.16 -2.19 13.01
C MET A 258 6.17 -3.33 12.01
N ASP A 259 6.66 -3.07 10.80
CA ASP A 259 6.71 -4.04 9.72
C ASP A 259 7.64 -5.21 10.08
N GLU A 260 8.81 -4.92 10.67
CA GLU A 260 9.71 -5.93 11.23
C GLU A 260 9.06 -6.76 12.33
N ALA A 261 8.37 -6.13 13.26
CA ALA A 261 7.70 -6.83 14.36
C ALA A 261 6.58 -7.76 13.86
N ILE A 262 5.83 -7.33 12.83
CA ILE A 262 4.81 -8.14 12.15
C ILE A 262 5.45 -9.38 11.51
N VAL A 263 6.49 -9.18 10.69
CA VAL A 263 7.14 -10.27 9.97
C VAL A 263 7.85 -11.22 10.92
N ASN A 264 8.53 -10.73 11.95
CA ASN A 264 9.13 -11.56 13.00
C ASN A 264 8.09 -12.42 13.74
N ARG A 265 6.87 -11.89 13.94
CA ARG A 265 5.78 -12.66 14.55
C ARG A 265 5.26 -13.75 13.61
N PHE A 266 5.10 -13.44 12.33
CA PHE A 266 4.74 -14.41 11.31
C PHE A 266 5.78 -15.53 11.19
N ILE A 267 7.08 -15.20 11.14
CA ILE A 267 8.20 -16.15 11.12
C ILE A 267 8.10 -17.14 12.29
N ARG A 268 7.87 -16.62 13.51
CA ARG A 268 7.70 -17.48 14.70
C ARG A 268 6.48 -18.37 14.63
N GLN A 269 5.32 -17.83 14.17
CA GLN A 269 4.08 -18.61 14.04
C GLN A 269 4.19 -19.74 13.02
N CYS A 270 4.92 -19.51 11.93
CA CYS A 270 5.15 -20.48 10.87
C CYS A 270 6.40 -21.32 11.06
N LYS A 271 7.20 -21.05 12.10
CA LYS A 271 8.48 -21.73 12.42
C LYS A 271 9.48 -21.67 11.27
N ILE A 272 9.56 -20.53 10.57
CA ILE A 272 10.47 -20.30 9.46
C ILE A 272 11.88 -20.08 10.00
N ASN A 273 12.88 -20.76 9.40
CA ASN A 273 14.30 -20.62 9.77
C ASN A 273 15.02 -19.57 8.90
N LYS A 274 14.41 -18.39 8.81
CA LYS A 274 14.96 -17.20 8.12
C LYS A 274 14.68 -15.97 8.97
N THR A 275 15.47 -14.91 8.78
CA THR A 275 15.28 -13.63 9.46
C THR A 275 14.31 -12.72 8.72
N SER A 276 13.77 -11.70 9.40
CA SER A 276 12.96 -10.68 8.74
C SER A 276 13.74 -9.93 7.66
N THR A 277 15.01 -9.64 7.88
CA THR A 277 15.89 -8.96 6.91
C THR A 277 16.13 -9.77 5.64
N GLU A 278 16.15 -11.11 5.71
CA GLU A 278 16.25 -11.98 4.53
C GLU A 278 14.94 -12.00 3.72
N LEU A 279 13.81 -11.95 4.41
CA LEU A 279 12.50 -12.12 3.79
C LEU A 279 11.85 -10.81 3.36
N MET A 280 12.07 -9.72 4.09
CA MET A 280 11.32 -8.47 3.94
C MET A 280 12.21 -7.35 3.39
N PRO A 281 12.13 -7.09 2.08
CA PRO A 281 12.72 -5.90 1.48
C PRO A 281 12.01 -4.63 1.98
N MET A 282 12.74 -3.53 2.07
CA MET A 282 12.24 -2.24 2.52
C MET A 282 12.56 -1.14 1.50
N SER A 283 11.62 -0.22 1.30
CA SER A 283 11.79 1.02 0.53
C SER A 283 11.30 2.25 1.30
N ILE A 284 10.88 2.05 2.54
CA ILE A 284 10.25 3.08 3.38
C ILE A 284 11.20 4.23 3.67
N ARG A 285 12.49 3.96 3.72
CA ARG A 285 13.53 4.95 4.03
C ARG A 285 13.51 6.12 3.05
N GLU A 286 13.41 5.84 1.76
CA GLU A 286 13.49 6.81 0.67
C GLU A 286 12.11 7.22 0.13
N LEU A 287 11.08 6.40 0.34
CA LEU A 287 9.77 6.60 -0.28
C LEU A 287 8.65 6.91 0.72
N GLY A 288 8.84 6.62 2.01
CA GLY A 288 7.80 6.78 3.01
C GLY A 288 6.57 5.88 2.77
N ASN A 289 5.43 6.28 3.34
CA ASN A 289 4.18 5.55 3.22
C ASN A 289 3.27 6.19 2.16
N SER A 290 3.25 5.64 0.97
CA SER A 290 2.33 6.01 -0.13
C SER A 290 1.05 5.16 -0.15
N SER A 291 0.62 4.60 0.99
CA SER A 291 -0.63 3.84 1.15
C SER A 291 -0.75 2.68 0.15
N VAL A 292 -1.74 2.70 -0.72
CA VAL A 292 -2.04 1.65 -1.72
C VAL A 292 -0.91 1.42 -2.73
N ALA A 293 0.00 2.38 -2.88
CA ALA A 293 1.10 2.29 -3.84
C ALA A 293 2.35 1.60 -3.25
N THR A 294 2.46 1.42 -1.94
CA THR A 294 3.69 0.88 -1.31
C THR A 294 4.04 -0.51 -1.81
N VAL A 295 3.07 -1.43 -1.82
CA VAL A 295 3.29 -2.83 -2.21
C VAL A 295 3.66 -2.96 -3.69
N PRO A 296 2.91 -2.40 -4.67
CA PRO A 296 3.28 -2.52 -6.07
C PRO A 296 4.57 -1.80 -6.42
N THR A 297 4.88 -0.66 -5.77
CA THR A 297 6.15 0.05 -5.97
C THR A 297 7.33 -0.78 -5.49
N LEU A 298 7.26 -1.34 -4.26
CA LEU A 298 8.33 -2.19 -3.74
C LEU A 298 8.53 -3.44 -4.60
N TYR A 299 7.45 -4.04 -5.08
CA TYR A 299 7.51 -5.19 -5.97
C TYR A 299 8.25 -4.87 -7.28
N ASP A 300 7.90 -3.75 -7.93
CA ASP A 300 8.58 -3.28 -9.15
C ASP A 300 10.07 -2.99 -8.92
N LEU A 301 10.41 -2.32 -7.81
CA LEU A 301 11.81 -2.05 -7.45
C LEU A 301 12.65 -3.34 -7.31
N ILE A 302 12.08 -4.39 -6.70
CA ILE A 302 12.78 -5.67 -6.55
C ILE A 302 12.96 -6.34 -7.92
N LEU A 303 11.93 -6.36 -8.77
CA LEU A 303 12.01 -6.92 -10.12
C LEU A 303 13.03 -6.21 -11.00
N ARG A 304 13.26 -4.91 -10.76
CA ARG A 304 14.29 -4.10 -11.42
C ARG A 304 15.68 -4.22 -10.76
N ASN A 305 15.84 -5.06 -9.72
CA ASN A 305 17.07 -5.19 -8.92
C ASN A 305 17.53 -3.86 -8.29
N GLN A 306 16.59 -3.01 -7.87
CA GLN A 306 16.84 -1.71 -7.24
C GLN A 306 16.79 -1.76 -5.71
N VAL A 307 16.55 -2.93 -5.11
CA VAL A 307 16.59 -3.14 -3.67
C VAL A 307 17.77 -4.05 -3.34
N GLU A 308 18.78 -3.49 -2.71
CA GLU A 308 20.03 -4.21 -2.40
C GLU A 308 19.76 -5.46 -1.54
N GLY A 309 20.41 -6.57 -1.86
CA GLY A 309 20.28 -7.84 -1.14
C GLY A 309 18.96 -8.59 -1.38
N HIS A 310 18.04 -8.05 -2.19
CA HIS A 310 16.75 -8.66 -2.45
C HIS A 310 16.52 -8.90 -3.95
N LYS A 311 16.14 -10.13 -4.28
CA LYS A 311 15.87 -10.57 -5.65
C LYS A 311 14.71 -11.55 -5.67
N ILE A 312 13.91 -11.50 -6.73
CA ILE A 312 12.83 -12.44 -7.03
C ILE A 312 13.06 -13.00 -8.42
N GLU A 313 12.98 -14.32 -8.52
CA GLU A 313 13.18 -15.05 -9.76
C GLU A 313 11.92 -15.87 -10.10
N LYS A 314 11.81 -16.28 -11.36
CA LYS A 314 10.71 -17.12 -11.82
C LYS A 314 10.66 -18.43 -11.01
N GLY A 315 9.48 -18.72 -10.47
CA GLY A 315 9.23 -19.89 -9.62
C GLY A 315 9.33 -19.62 -8.13
N ASP A 316 9.86 -18.46 -7.71
CA ASP A 316 9.93 -18.08 -6.29
C ASP A 316 8.53 -17.94 -5.69
N ILE A 317 8.39 -18.40 -4.46
CA ILE A 317 7.17 -18.17 -3.66
C ILE A 317 7.33 -16.87 -2.89
N ILE A 318 6.42 -15.95 -3.12
CA ILE A 318 6.39 -14.65 -2.44
C ILE A 318 5.05 -14.41 -1.77
N MET A 319 5.02 -13.49 -0.83
CA MET A 319 3.78 -13.06 -0.17
C MET A 319 3.61 -11.57 -0.32
N PHE A 320 2.42 -11.15 -0.75
CA PHE A 320 1.96 -9.76 -0.60
C PHE A 320 1.09 -9.66 0.64
N ALA A 321 1.30 -8.64 1.46
CA ALA A 321 0.49 -8.41 2.66
C ALA A 321 0.28 -6.91 2.88
N SER A 322 -0.91 -6.53 3.34
CA SER A 322 -1.22 -5.13 3.64
C SER A 322 -2.33 -5.03 4.69
N VAL A 323 -2.29 -3.94 5.47
CA VAL A 323 -3.32 -3.53 6.43
C VAL A 323 -3.62 -2.05 6.25
N GLY A 324 -4.85 -1.61 6.47
CA GLY A 324 -5.21 -0.21 6.32
C GLY A 324 -6.59 0.16 6.85
N ALA A 325 -7.06 1.34 6.49
CA ALA A 325 -8.31 1.92 6.96
C ALA A 325 -9.50 0.95 6.87
N GLY A 326 -10.40 1.02 7.86
CA GLY A 326 -11.43 0.00 8.07
C GLY A 326 -10.87 -1.29 8.68
N MET A 327 -9.59 -1.26 9.08
CA MET A 327 -8.82 -2.39 9.61
C MET A 327 -8.95 -3.65 8.77
N ASN A 328 -8.88 -3.42 7.45
CA ASN A 328 -8.85 -4.46 6.46
C ASN A 328 -7.43 -5.03 6.33
N ILE A 329 -7.32 -6.34 6.21
CA ILE A 329 -6.07 -7.06 6.02
C ILE A 329 -6.22 -7.97 4.80
N ASN A 330 -5.31 -7.86 3.86
CA ASN A 330 -5.22 -8.78 2.73
C ASN A 330 -3.82 -9.41 2.69
N ALA A 331 -3.79 -10.71 2.39
CA ALA A 331 -2.55 -11.43 2.11
C ALA A 331 -2.74 -12.36 0.90
N ILE A 332 -1.73 -12.42 0.05
CA ILE A 332 -1.66 -13.30 -1.13
C ILE A 332 -0.38 -14.11 -1.05
N VAL A 333 -0.46 -15.42 -1.23
CA VAL A 333 0.69 -16.26 -1.56
C VAL A 333 0.74 -16.36 -3.09
N TYR A 334 1.88 -16.01 -3.67
CA TYR A 334 2.06 -15.87 -5.10
C TYR A 334 3.31 -16.65 -5.55
N LYS A 335 3.21 -17.37 -6.66
CA LYS A 335 4.35 -17.99 -7.35
C LYS A 335 4.71 -17.15 -8.57
N GLN A 336 5.93 -16.59 -8.54
CA GLN A 336 6.45 -15.72 -9.60
C GLN A 336 6.59 -16.45 -10.93
#